data_9e500d5de60c80af0d4ee92602e723fb
#
_entry.id   9e500d5de60c80af0d4ee92602e723fb
#
_cell.length_a   1.000
_cell.length_b   1.000
_cell.length_c   1.000
_cell.angle_alpha   90.00
_cell.angle_beta   90.00
_cell.angle_gamma   90.00
#
_symmetry.space_group_name_H-M   'P 1'
#
loop_
_entity.id
_entity.type
_entity.pdbx_description
1 polymer ?
#
loop_
_entity_poly.entity_id
_entity_poly.type
_entity_poly.pdbx_seq_one_letter_code
_entity_poly.pdbx_strand_id
1 'polypeptide(L)'
;SSDNNVQMVKQGFDDMLADTDLHVVYEANCDGWTAELAAGYVEEALEKYPHVKGIMCGNDDIASQVVQVLAENQLAGNVVVVGQDGDLAACQRIVEGTQYMTAFKPIEDLARKAAKYAVEIGSGKGVAELEDVTETINDGTYEIPSCILEPIAVTKENIDEVIIEGGFHRRDEVYLNADYS
;
A
#
# COMPACT_ATOMS: atom_id res chain seq x y z
N SER A 1 -13.05 11.48 -0.14
CA SER A 1 -13.38 10.31 0.69
C SER A 1 -13.59 10.70 2.14
N SER A 2 -14.54 10.06 2.83
CA SER A 2 -14.74 10.22 4.29
C SER A 2 -13.84 9.29 5.11
N ASP A 3 -13.09 8.41 4.47
CA ASP A 3 -12.18 7.47 5.10
C ASP A 3 -10.87 8.19 5.49
N ASN A 4 -10.56 8.15 6.78
CA ASN A 4 -9.37 8.79 7.33
C ASN A 4 -8.07 8.15 6.79
N ASN A 5 -8.07 6.84 6.51
CA ASN A 5 -6.90 6.17 5.94
C ASN A 5 -6.55 6.74 4.56
N VAL A 6 -7.56 6.96 3.71
CA VAL A 6 -7.36 7.59 2.39
C VAL A 6 -6.71 8.96 2.52
N GLN A 7 -7.18 9.77 3.49
CA GLN A 7 -6.64 11.10 3.71
C GLN A 7 -5.18 11.05 4.19
N MET A 8 -4.85 10.14 5.11
CA MET A 8 -3.49 9.99 5.63
C MET A 8 -2.51 9.51 4.54
N VAL A 9 -2.92 8.51 3.75
CA VAL A 9 -2.10 8.01 2.63
C VAL A 9 -1.89 9.09 1.58
N LYS A 10 -2.95 9.83 1.23
CA LYS A 10 -2.84 10.97 0.31
C LYS A 10 -1.89 12.05 0.85
N GLN A 11 -2.03 12.41 2.12
CA GLN A 11 -1.16 13.42 2.74
C GLN A 11 0.31 13.02 2.67
N GLY A 12 0.64 11.77 3.02
CA GLY A 12 2.02 11.28 2.93
C GLY A 12 2.56 11.30 1.49
N PHE A 13 1.72 10.99 0.51
CA PHE A 13 2.08 11.10 -0.90
C PHE A 13 2.33 12.56 -1.32
N ASP A 14 1.44 13.47 -0.98
CA ASP A 14 1.56 14.90 -1.29
C ASP A 14 2.81 15.52 -0.61
N ASP A 15 3.09 15.15 0.64
CA ASP A 15 4.25 15.61 1.39
C ASP A 15 5.55 15.18 0.69
N MET A 16 5.62 13.94 0.20
CA MET A 16 6.80 13.45 -0.53
C MET A 16 6.98 14.11 -1.90
N LEU A 17 5.89 14.49 -2.56
CA LEU A 17 5.97 15.19 -3.85
C LEU A 17 6.38 16.65 -3.71
N ALA A 18 6.11 17.30 -2.57
CA ALA A 18 6.36 18.73 -2.36
C ALA A 18 7.82 19.16 -2.60
N ASP A 19 8.77 18.25 -2.37
CA ASP A 19 10.20 18.47 -2.57
C ASP A 19 10.73 17.94 -3.92
N THR A 20 9.83 17.66 -4.88
CA THR A 20 10.18 17.12 -6.19
C THR A 20 9.64 18.00 -7.33
N ASP A 21 10.13 17.77 -8.54
CA ASP A 21 9.58 18.39 -9.77
C ASP A 21 8.36 17.62 -10.35
N LEU A 22 7.81 16.67 -9.59
CA LEU A 22 6.65 15.90 -10.01
C LEU A 22 5.36 16.66 -9.69
N HIS A 23 4.38 16.55 -10.57
CA HIS A 23 3.09 17.21 -10.40
C HIS A 23 1.94 16.21 -10.55
N VAL A 24 0.99 16.27 -9.63
CA VAL A 24 -0.28 15.55 -9.76
C VAL A 24 -1.11 16.23 -10.83
N VAL A 25 -1.36 15.53 -11.93
CA VAL A 25 -2.12 16.05 -13.09
C VAL A 25 -3.57 15.56 -13.10
N TYR A 26 -3.87 14.49 -12.37
CA TYR A 26 -5.20 13.90 -12.26
C TYR A 26 -5.38 13.25 -10.88
N GLU A 27 -6.56 13.42 -10.30
CA GLU A 27 -6.94 12.79 -9.04
C GLU A 27 -8.40 12.35 -9.11
N ALA A 28 -8.69 11.14 -8.63
CA ALA A 28 -10.03 10.60 -8.53
C ALA A 28 -10.20 9.75 -7.26
N ASN A 29 -11.44 9.59 -6.82
CA ASN A 29 -11.77 8.75 -5.67
C ASN A 29 -12.58 7.53 -6.10
N CYS A 30 -12.12 6.34 -5.74
CA CYS A 30 -12.91 5.11 -5.84
C CYS A 30 -13.76 5.01 -4.57
N ASP A 31 -14.95 5.63 -4.60
CA ASP A 31 -15.83 5.68 -3.44
C ASP A 31 -16.18 4.28 -2.94
N GLY A 32 -16.09 4.09 -1.61
CA GLY A 32 -16.32 2.80 -0.99
C GLY A 32 -15.29 1.73 -1.35
N TRP A 33 -14.08 2.13 -1.80
CA TRP A 33 -13.01 1.22 -2.26
C TRP A 33 -13.41 0.38 -3.48
N THR A 34 -14.37 0.87 -4.28
CA THR A 34 -14.86 0.19 -5.49
C THR A 34 -13.81 0.27 -6.59
N ALA A 35 -13.02 -0.80 -6.72
CA ALA A 35 -11.87 -0.84 -7.63
C ALA A 35 -12.26 -0.65 -9.11
N GLU A 36 -13.43 -1.13 -9.52
CA GLU A 36 -13.94 -1.03 -10.89
C GLU A 36 -14.08 0.41 -11.39
N LEU A 37 -14.24 1.38 -10.48
CA LEU A 37 -14.29 2.80 -10.85
C LEU A 37 -12.95 3.30 -11.40
N ALA A 38 -11.84 2.68 -10.99
CA ALA A 38 -10.51 3.08 -11.41
C ALA A 38 -10.29 2.94 -12.92
N ALA A 39 -10.89 1.93 -13.56
CA ALA A 39 -10.74 1.72 -14.99
C ALA A 39 -11.14 2.97 -15.80
N GLY A 40 -12.35 3.48 -15.57
CA GLY A 40 -12.82 4.68 -16.25
C GLY A 40 -12.01 5.95 -15.95
N TYR A 41 -11.52 6.07 -14.70
CA TYR A 41 -10.67 7.21 -14.32
C TYR A 41 -9.31 7.15 -15.01
N VAL A 42 -8.71 5.96 -15.15
CA VAL A 42 -7.43 5.81 -15.85
C VAL A 42 -7.59 6.05 -17.34
N GLU A 43 -8.66 5.57 -17.97
CA GLU A 43 -8.97 5.87 -19.38
C GLU A 43 -9.07 7.39 -19.61
N GLU A 44 -9.84 8.08 -18.76
CA GLU A 44 -9.98 9.54 -18.84
C GLU A 44 -8.63 10.26 -18.61
N ALA A 45 -7.83 9.78 -17.65
CA ALA A 45 -6.53 10.34 -17.36
C ALA A 45 -5.55 10.17 -18.52
N LEU A 46 -5.52 9.00 -19.15
CA LEU A 46 -4.65 8.71 -20.31
C LEU A 46 -5.06 9.54 -21.55
N GLU A 47 -6.36 9.75 -21.74
CA GLU A 47 -6.85 10.60 -22.84
C GLU A 47 -6.37 12.05 -22.67
N LYS A 48 -6.42 12.59 -21.45
CA LYS A 48 -6.00 13.96 -21.13
C LYS A 48 -4.49 14.14 -21.00
N TYR A 49 -3.83 13.12 -20.47
CA TYR A 49 -2.40 13.14 -20.08
C TYR A 49 -1.67 11.90 -20.62
N PRO A 50 -1.48 11.78 -21.94
CA PRO A 50 -0.92 10.56 -22.57
C PRO A 50 0.53 10.25 -22.17
N HIS A 51 1.20 11.17 -21.46
CA HIS A 51 2.58 11.03 -21.02
C HIS A 51 2.72 10.89 -19.49
N VAL A 52 1.65 10.48 -18.79
CA VAL A 52 1.70 10.20 -17.37
C VAL A 52 2.83 9.19 -17.07
N LYS A 53 3.57 9.42 -15.99
CA LYS A 53 4.75 8.60 -15.64
C LYS A 53 4.48 7.63 -14.50
N GLY A 54 3.52 7.94 -13.64
CA GLY A 54 3.20 7.09 -12.51
C GLY A 54 1.77 7.28 -12.05
N ILE A 55 1.22 6.24 -11.44
CA ILE A 55 -0.11 6.21 -10.86
C ILE A 55 0.01 5.62 -9.45
N MET A 56 -0.41 6.40 -8.45
CA MET A 56 -0.53 5.96 -7.07
C MET A 56 -1.95 5.47 -6.83
N CYS A 57 -2.09 4.24 -6.38
CA CYS A 57 -3.35 3.60 -6.06
C CYS A 57 -3.50 3.47 -4.54
N GLY A 58 -4.71 3.68 -4.04
CA GLY A 58 -5.00 3.58 -2.61
C GLY A 58 -4.85 2.15 -2.04
N ASN A 59 -5.01 1.13 -2.88
CA ASN A 59 -4.75 -0.28 -2.56
C ASN A 59 -4.43 -1.11 -3.82
N ASP A 60 -4.16 -2.40 -3.65
CA ASP A 60 -3.77 -3.32 -4.72
C ASP A 60 -4.95 -3.78 -5.59
N ASP A 61 -6.18 -3.77 -5.09
CA ASP A 61 -7.38 -4.03 -5.91
C ASP A 61 -7.57 -2.92 -6.95
N ILE A 62 -7.43 -1.67 -6.52
CA ILE A 62 -7.45 -0.50 -7.43
C ILE A 62 -6.30 -0.61 -8.42
N ALA A 63 -5.09 -0.95 -7.96
CA ALA A 63 -3.93 -1.15 -8.83
C ALA A 63 -4.16 -2.24 -9.89
N SER A 64 -4.95 -3.28 -9.58
CA SER A 64 -5.32 -4.32 -10.53
C SER A 64 -6.08 -3.76 -11.73
N GLN A 65 -7.07 -2.89 -11.50
CA GLN A 65 -7.84 -2.24 -12.56
C GLN A 65 -6.97 -1.27 -13.38
N VAL A 66 -6.10 -0.52 -12.69
CA VAL A 66 -5.15 0.40 -13.33
C VAL A 66 -4.22 -0.36 -14.28
N VAL A 67 -3.59 -1.45 -13.81
CA VAL A 67 -2.65 -2.25 -14.63
C VAL A 67 -3.37 -2.90 -15.82
N GLN A 68 -4.63 -3.33 -15.65
CA GLN A 68 -5.42 -3.85 -16.76
C GLN A 68 -5.60 -2.81 -17.87
N VAL A 69 -6.04 -1.60 -17.53
CA VAL A 69 -6.21 -0.51 -18.53
C VAL A 69 -4.88 -0.15 -19.17
N LEU A 70 -3.79 -0.09 -18.40
CA LEU A 70 -2.46 0.16 -18.93
C LEU A 70 -2.02 -0.95 -19.90
N ALA A 71 -2.36 -2.22 -19.64
CA ALA A 71 -2.04 -3.33 -20.52
C ALA A 71 -2.82 -3.25 -21.86
N GLU A 72 -4.11 -2.90 -21.81
CA GLU A 72 -4.94 -2.68 -22.99
C GLU A 72 -4.40 -1.55 -23.87
N ASN A 73 -3.75 -0.56 -23.26
CA ASN A 73 -3.10 0.57 -23.93
C ASN A 73 -1.59 0.34 -24.21
N GLN A 74 -1.04 -0.85 -23.98
CA GLN A 74 0.38 -1.20 -24.15
C GLN A 74 1.33 -0.35 -23.28
N LEU A 75 0.87 0.09 -22.12
CA LEU A 75 1.60 0.94 -21.18
C LEU A 75 1.98 0.22 -19.88
N ALA A 76 1.51 -1.03 -19.66
CA ALA A 76 1.89 -1.83 -18.50
C ALA A 76 3.42 -2.02 -18.46
N GLY A 77 4.02 -1.77 -17.29
CA GLY A 77 5.46 -1.77 -17.09
C GLY A 77 6.19 -0.50 -17.59
N ASN A 78 5.52 0.37 -18.37
CA ASN A 78 6.08 1.66 -18.81
C ASN A 78 5.62 2.84 -17.95
N VAL A 79 4.45 2.71 -17.31
CA VAL A 79 3.92 3.63 -16.31
C VAL A 79 4.13 3.00 -14.94
N VAL A 80 4.76 3.72 -14.02
CA VAL A 80 5.01 3.23 -12.66
C VAL A 80 3.67 3.13 -11.92
N VAL A 81 3.33 1.95 -11.43
CA VAL A 81 2.13 1.74 -10.60
C VAL A 81 2.55 1.34 -9.20
N VAL A 82 1.99 2.00 -8.19
CA VAL A 82 2.18 1.66 -6.79
C VAL A 82 0.84 1.41 -6.12
N GLY A 83 0.80 0.46 -5.20
CA GLY A 83 -0.39 0.08 -4.45
C GLY A 83 -0.11 -0.10 -2.97
N GLN A 84 -1.02 -0.77 -2.26
CA GLN A 84 -0.94 -1.04 -0.84
C GLN A 84 -1.65 -2.36 -0.55
N ASP A 85 -1.22 -3.06 0.47
CA ASP A 85 -1.71 -4.24 1.18
C ASP A 85 -0.90 -5.53 0.94
N GLY A 86 -0.10 -5.60 -0.12
CA GLY A 86 0.72 -6.79 -0.41
C GLY A 86 -0.11 -7.96 -0.94
N ASP A 87 -1.18 -7.71 -1.67
CA ASP A 87 -2.05 -8.75 -2.21
C ASP A 87 -1.28 -9.70 -3.14
N LEU A 88 -1.67 -10.97 -3.18
CA LEU A 88 -1.00 -11.96 -4.02
C LEU A 88 -0.90 -11.52 -5.48
N ALA A 89 -1.99 -10.95 -6.03
CA ALA A 89 -2.01 -10.44 -7.39
C ALA A 89 -1.04 -9.26 -7.60
N ALA A 90 -0.87 -8.41 -6.59
CA ALA A 90 0.12 -7.33 -6.63
C ALA A 90 1.55 -7.88 -6.58
N CYS A 91 1.81 -8.86 -5.73
CA CYS A 91 3.10 -9.54 -5.66
C CYS A 91 3.46 -10.20 -6.99
N GLN A 92 2.50 -10.84 -7.67
CA GLN A 92 2.68 -11.37 -9.03
C GLN A 92 3.04 -10.27 -10.02
N ARG A 93 2.30 -9.15 -10.04
CA ARG A 93 2.58 -8.02 -10.93
C ARG A 93 3.94 -7.36 -10.65
N ILE A 94 4.41 -7.37 -9.40
CA ILE A 94 5.73 -6.85 -9.04
C ILE A 94 6.83 -7.71 -9.66
N VAL A 95 6.76 -9.03 -9.54
CA VAL A 95 7.77 -9.92 -10.13
C VAL A 95 7.71 -9.93 -11.66
N GLU A 96 6.52 -9.74 -12.24
CA GLU A 96 6.30 -9.57 -13.69
C GLU A 96 6.75 -8.19 -14.21
N GLY A 97 6.87 -7.18 -13.33
CA GLY A 97 7.30 -5.82 -13.68
C GLY A 97 6.18 -4.89 -14.13
N THR A 98 4.90 -5.23 -13.92
CA THR A 98 3.74 -4.40 -14.27
C THR A 98 3.22 -3.53 -13.13
N GLN A 99 3.65 -3.81 -11.90
CA GLN A 99 3.51 -2.96 -10.72
C GLN A 99 4.89 -2.77 -10.11
N TYR A 100 5.23 -1.57 -9.66
CA TYR A 100 6.55 -1.26 -9.13
C TYR A 100 6.67 -1.62 -7.65
N MET A 101 5.64 -1.33 -6.85
CA MET A 101 5.68 -1.46 -5.40
C MET A 101 4.29 -1.67 -4.82
N THR A 102 4.22 -2.35 -3.68
CA THR A 102 3.09 -2.32 -2.76
C THR A 102 3.56 -1.96 -1.36
N ALA A 103 2.81 -1.11 -0.65
CA ALA A 103 3.06 -0.82 0.76
C ALA A 103 2.46 -1.94 1.62
N PHE A 104 3.32 -2.84 2.09
CA PHE A 104 2.93 -3.97 2.94
C PHE A 104 2.86 -3.55 4.40
N LYS A 105 1.74 -3.83 5.03
CA LYS A 105 1.55 -3.67 6.47
C LYS A 105 1.76 -5.03 7.14
N PRO A 106 2.68 -5.18 8.13
CA PRO A 106 2.96 -6.46 8.79
C PRO A 106 1.80 -6.83 9.74
N ILE A 107 0.70 -7.30 9.17
CA ILE A 107 -0.58 -7.57 9.88
C ILE A 107 -0.38 -8.61 10.98
N GLU A 108 0.48 -9.61 10.75
CA GLU A 108 0.78 -10.65 11.76
C GLU A 108 1.43 -10.06 13.01
N ASP A 109 2.39 -9.16 12.83
CA ASP A 109 3.05 -8.48 13.94
C ASP A 109 2.10 -7.53 14.66
N LEU A 110 1.24 -6.84 13.93
CA LEU A 110 0.19 -5.99 14.48
C LEU A 110 -0.76 -6.83 15.37
N ALA A 111 -1.25 -7.94 14.86
CA ALA A 111 -2.13 -8.84 15.60
C ALA A 111 -1.46 -9.43 16.84
N ARG A 112 -0.19 -9.84 16.71
CA ARG A 112 0.61 -10.38 17.81
C ARG A 112 0.85 -9.35 18.92
N LYS A 113 1.22 -8.12 18.54
CA LYS A 113 1.38 -7.01 19.50
C LYS A 113 0.06 -6.65 20.17
N ALA A 114 -1.02 -6.55 19.43
CA ALA A 114 -2.34 -6.28 19.99
C ALA A 114 -2.76 -7.34 21.01
N ALA A 115 -2.56 -8.63 20.71
CA ALA A 115 -2.84 -9.73 21.63
C ALA A 115 -1.96 -9.67 22.89
N LYS A 116 -0.65 -9.40 22.74
CA LYS A 116 0.28 -9.23 23.85
C LYS A 116 -0.19 -8.11 24.78
N TYR A 117 -0.49 -6.94 24.23
CA TYR A 117 -0.93 -5.79 25.02
C TYR A 117 -2.26 -6.04 25.72
N ALA A 118 -3.22 -6.70 25.07
CA ALA A 118 -4.49 -7.06 25.69
C ALA A 118 -4.28 -7.95 26.95
N VAL A 119 -3.36 -8.92 26.89
CA VAL A 119 -3.03 -9.79 28.02
C VAL A 119 -2.32 -9.00 29.13
N GLU A 120 -1.34 -8.17 28.80
CA GLU A 120 -0.58 -7.39 29.78
C GLU A 120 -1.46 -6.38 30.52
N ILE A 121 -2.31 -5.63 29.80
CA ILE A 121 -3.27 -4.70 30.40
C ILE A 121 -4.31 -5.45 31.23
N GLY A 122 -4.84 -6.57 30.69
CA GLY A 122 -5.78 -7.42 31.45
C GLY A 122 -5.19 -8.00 32.73
N SER A 123 -3.87 -8.10 32.83
CA SER A 123 -3.13 -8.53 34.03
C SER A 123 -2.80 -7.37 34.97
N GLY A 124 -3.23 -6.14 34.66
CA GLY A 124 -3.06 -4.95 35.51
C GLY A 124 -1.84 -4.09 35.19
N LYS A 125 -1.13 -4.36 34.08
CA LYS A 125 -0.02 -3.52 33.63
C LYS A 125 -0.55 -2.18 33.08
N GLY A 126 0.10 -1.09 33.44
CA GLY A 126 -0.24 0.24 32.89
C GLY A 126 0.15 0.37 31.43
N VAL A 127 -0.61 1.15 30.65
CA VAL A 127 -0.33 1.37 29.21
C VAL A 127 1.07 1.96 29.00
N ALA A 128 1.52 2.87 29.86
CA ALA A 128 2.85 3.46 29.83
C ALA A 128 4.01 2.49 30.15
N GLU A 129 3.69 1.29 30.64
CA GLU A 129 4.67 0.24 30.96
C GLU A 129 4.77 -0.81 29.86
N LEU A 130 3.98 -0.67 28.77
CA LEU A 130 4.03 -1.59 27.65
C LEU A 130 5.29 -1.33 26.83
N GLU A 131 5.94 -2.41 26.42
CA GLU A 131 7.09 -2.37 25.53
C GLU A 131 6.66 -1.80 24.16
N ASP A 132 7.51 -0.98 23.55
CA ASP A 132 7.30 -0.34 22.23
C ASP A 132 6.16 0.70 22.18
N VAL A 133 5.49 1.04 23.26
CA VAL A 133 4.58 2.19 23.34
C VAL A 133 5.43 3.43 23.61
N THR A 134 6.00 3.98 22.56
CA THR A 134 6.98 5.09 22.64
C THR A 134 6.46 6.39 22.04
N GLU A 135 5.31 6.34 21.39
CA GLU A 135 4.73 7.47 20.69
C GLU A 135 3.36 7.85 21.24
N THR A 136 2.89 9.00 20.84
CA THR A 136 1.59 9.51 21.24
C THR A 136 0.89 10.08 20.00
N ILE A 137 -0.36 9.70 19.81
CA ILE A 137 -1.22 10.24 18.74
C ILE A 137 -2.30 11.11 19.38
N ASN A 138 -2.44 12.36 18.90
CA ASN A 138 -3.51 13.23 19.32
C ASN A 138 -4.75 12.98 18.43
N ASP A 139 -5.88 12.56 19.06
CA ASP A 139 -7.15 12.32 18.36
C ASP A 139 -8.05 13.57 18.26
N GLY A 140 -7.52 14.73 18.69
CA GLY A 140 -8.25 15.98 18.80
C GLY A 140 -8.87 16.23 20.18
N THR A 141 -8.81 15.24 21.09
CA THR A 141 -9.34 15.31 22.45
C THR A 141 -8.30 14.79 23.47
N TYR A 142 -7.61 13.72 23.16
CA TYR A 142 -6.67 13.05 24.03
C TYR A 142 -5.33 12.76 23.34
N GLU A 143 -4.27 12.74 24.15
CA GLU A 143 -2.98 12.17 23.76
C GLU A 143 -3.00 10.67 24.04
N ILE A 144 -3.03 9.88 22.96
CA ILE A 144 -3.18 8.42 23.04
C ILE A 144 -1.81 7.76 22.91
N PRO A 145 -1.31 7.07 23.96
CA PRO A 145 -0.09 6.28 23.84
C PRO A 145 -0.20 5.24 22.72
N SER A 146 0.79 5.20 21.85
CA SER A 146 0.72 4.43 20.60
C SER A 146 1.99 3.64 20.35
N CYS A 147 1.83 2.48 19.74
CA CYS A 147 2.90 1.70 19.12
C CYS A 147 2.65 1.68 17.63
N ILE A 148 3.53 2.31 16.86
CA ILE A 148 3.43 2.37 15.39
C ILE A 148 4.27 1.25 14.80
N LEU A 149 3.71 0.53 13.84
CA LEU A 149 4.42 -0.42 13.00
C LEU A 149 4.62 0.22 11.62
N GLU A 150 5.87 0.36 11.23
CA GLU A 150 6.23 0.92 9.93
C GLU A 150 5.77 0.00 8.79
N PRO A 151 5.08 0.51 7.76
CA PRO A 151 4.83 -0.25 6.55
C PRO A 151 6.13 -0.46 5.78
N ILE A 152 6.20 -1.55 5.02
CA ILE A 152 7.37 -1.92 4.23
C ILE A 152 7.05 -1.70 2.75
N ALA A 153 7.87 -0.92 2.05
CA ALA A 153 7.78 -0.83 0.59
C ALA A 153 8.32 -2.12 -0.03
N VAL A 154 7.42 -2.95 -0.54
CA VAL A 154 7.77 -4.21 -1.20
C VAL A 154 7.93 -3.96 -2.69
N THR A 155 9.12 -4.23 -3.17
CA THR A 155 9.52 -4.14 -4.58
C THR A 155 10.08 -5.48 -5.04
N LYS A 156 10.47 -5.57 -6.32
CA LYS A 156 11.09 -6.80 -6.86
C LYS A 156 12.39 -7.18 -6.14
N GLU A 157 13.09 -6.20 -5.55
CA GLU A 157 14.38 -6.42 -4.89
C GLU A 157 14.25 -7.10 -3.52
N ASN A 158 13.13 -6.89 -2.81
CA ASN A 158 12.96 -7.39 -1.44
C ASN A 158 11.75 -8.29 -1.23
N ILE A 159 10.99 -8.59 -2.28
CA ILE A 159 9.75 -9.39 -2.18
C ILE A 159 10.00 -10.80 -1.62
N ASP A 160 11.13 -11.39 -1.95
CA ASP A 160 11.50 -12.72 -1.43
C ASP A 160 11.69 -12.68 0.08
N GLU A 161 12.42 -11.72 0.59
CA GLU A 161 12.68 -11.56 2.01
C GLU A 161 11.40 -11.21 2.77
N VAL A 162 10.67 -10.18 2.29
CA VAL A 162 9.54 -9.61 3.04
C VAL A 162 8.28 -10.47 2.95
N ILE A 163 7.94 -10.94 1.74
CA ILE A 163 6.67 -11.63 1.49
C ILE A 163 6.81 -13.14 1.61
N ILE A 164 7.86 -13.71 1.01
CA ILE A 164 7.99 -15.17 0.93
C ILE A 164 8.64 -15.73 2.19
N GLU A 165 9.82 -15.25 2.58
CA GLU A 165 10.49 -15.68 3.81
C GLU A 165 9.75 -15.21 5.06
N GLY A 166 9.09 -14.05 4.96
CA GLY A 166 8.13 -13.57 5.96
C GLY A 166 6.86 -14.42 6.11
N GLY A 167 6.61 -15.35 5.18
CA GLY A 167 5.50 -16.32 5.25
C GLY A 167 4.13 -15.76 4.87
N PHE A 168 4.06 -14.59 4.26
CA PHE A 168 2.78 -13.96 3.89
C PHE A 168 2.17 -14.60 2.64
N HIS A 169 2.99 -14.87 1.61
CA HIS A 169 2.60 -15.63 0.41
C HIS A 169 3.63 -16.70 0.07
N ARG A 170 3.20 -17.73 -0.64
CA ARG A 170 4.08 -18.80 -1.08
C ARG A 170 4.81 -18.41 -2.36
N ARG A 171 6.07 -18.84 -2.49
CA ARG A 171 6.90 -18.57 -3.66
C ARG A 171 6.26 -19.05 -4.97
N ASP A 172 5.72 -20.28 -4.98
CA ASP A 172 5.10 -20.86 -6.16
C ASP A 172 3.82 -20.13 -6.61
N GLU A 173 3.16 -19.41 -5.70
CA GLU A 173 2.01 -18.57 -6.01
C GLU A 173 2.45 -17.18 -6.54
N VAL A 174 3.45 -16.56 -5.91
CA VAL A 174 3.97 -15.26 -6.31
C VAL A 174 4.61 -15.30 -7.71
N TYR A 175 5.40 -16.33 -7.98
CA TYR A 175 6.11 -16.50 -9.25
C TYR A 175 5.35 -17.38 -10.26
N LEU A 176 4.01 -17.43 -10.17
CA LEU A 176 3.18 -18.31 -11.02
C LEU A 176 3.46 -18.13 -12.52
N ASN A 177 3.70 -16.89 -12.96
CA ASN A 177 3.91 -16.53 -14.37
C ASN A 177 5.28 -15.91 -14.64
N ALA A 178 6.17 -15.91 -13.68
CA ALA A 178 7.51 -15.30 -13.80
C ALA A 178 8.60 -16.34 -13.54
N ASP A 179 9.72 -16.24 -14.27
CA ASP A 179 10.86 -17.09 -14.05
C ASP A 179 11.58 -16.75 -12.74
N TYR A 180 12.05 -17.77 -12.03
CA TYR A 180 12.92 -17.68 -10.87
C TYR A 180 14.34 -17.32 -11.34
N SER A 181 14.62 -16.07 -11.62
CA SER A 181 15.96 -15.66 -12.06
C SER A 181 16.63 -14.70 -11.08
#